data_12320108a9c4030822623fdc6c435cbb
#
_entry.id   12320108a9c4030822623fdc6c435cbb
#
_cell.length_a   1.000
_cell.length_b   1.000
_cell.length_c   1.000
_cell.angle_alpha   90.00
_cell.angle_beta   90.00
_cell.angle_gamma   90.00
#
_symmetry.space_group_name_H-M   'P 1'
#
loop_
_entity.id
_entity.type
_entity.pdbx_description
1 polymer ?
#
loop_
_entity_poly.entity_id
_entity_poly.type
_entity_poly.pdbx_seq_one_letter_code
_entity_poly.pdbx_strand_id
1 'polypeptide(L)' 'MFNPFKQLELIKAEVWTSMPQKFRNKSHTKWSDPNRQNLPIECFLEGPAFDRQGNLFIVDTAFQRIFRITPQGEWDVVVQ' A
#
# COMPACT_ATOMS: atom_id res chain seq x y z
N MET A 1 4.17 30.54 -23.66
CA MET A 1 4.95 29.62 -24.52
C MET A 1 5.43 28.43 -23.70
N PHE A 2 5.25 27.22 -24.22
CA PHE A 2 5.78 26.04 -23.58
C PHE A 2 7.30 25.99 -23.74
N ASN A 3 8.00 25.80 -22.63
CA ASN A 3 9.47 25.65 -22.62
C ASN A 3 9.83 24.25 -22.12
N PRO A 4 10.28 23.35 -23.01
CA PRO A 4 10.63 21.98 -22.60
C PRO A 4 11.86 21.91 -21.70
N PHE A 5 12.63 22.97 -21.60
CA PHE A 5 13.83 23.05 -20.76
C PHE A 5 13.59 23.76 -19.43
N LYS A 6 12.35 24.17 -19.18
CA LYS A 6 12.01 24.75 -17.88
C LYS A 6 12.28 23.71 -16.81
N GLN A 7 12.88 24.14 -15.70
CA GLN A 7 13.20 23.26 -14.59
C GLN A 7 11.93 22.54 -14.10
N LEU A 8 11.99 21.22 -14.01
CA LEU A 8 10.93 20.42 -13.44
C LEU A 8 10.87 20.68 -11.94
N GLU A 9 9.65 20.73 -11.42
CA GLU A 9 9.45 20.78 -9.98
C GLU A 9 9.83 19.42 -9.38
N LEU A 10 10.75 19.43 -8.41
CA LEU A 10 11.16 18.24 -7.69
C LEU A 10 10.39 18.15 -6.39
N ILE A 11 9.63 17.08 -6.23
CA ILE A 11 8.90 16.81 -5.00
C ILE A 11 9.57 15.64 -4.33
N LYS A 12 10.05 15.87 -3.10
CA LYS A 12 10.65 14.81 -2.30
C LYS A 12 9.56 13.92 -1.71
N ALA A 13 9.65 12.63 -1.95
CA ALA A 13 8.75 11.68 -1.33
C ALA A 13 9.17 11.43 0.12
N GLU A 14 8.19 11.40 1.00
CA GLU A 14 8.41 11.11 2.41
C GLU A 14 7.49 9.96 2.83
N VAL A 15 7.93 9.17 3.82
CA VAL A 15 7.07 8.14 4.41
C VAL A 15 6.04 8.84 5.28
N TRP A 16 4.76 8.65 4.92
CA TRP A 16 3.64 9.17 5.70
C TRP A 16 3.24 8.19 6.81
N THR A 17 3.13 6.90 6.46
CA THR A 17 2.74 5.86 7.39
C THR A 17 3.28 4.53 6.90
N SER A 18 3.40 3.57 7.80
CA SER A 18 3.82 2.21 7.46
C SER A 18 2.85 1.22 8.09
N MET A 19 2.69 0.06 7.43
CA MET A 19 1.83 -0.98 7.96
C MET A 19 2.26 -1.37 9.37
N PRO A 20 1.34 -1.35 10.36
CA PRO A 20 1.65 -1.78 11.72
C PRO A 20 2.17 -3.22 11.78
N GLN A 21 3.08 -3.46 12.71
CA GLN A 21 3.72 -4.76 12.88
C GLN A 21 2.70 -5.89 13.11
N LYS A 22 1.58 -5.59 13.77
CA LYS A 22 0.53 -6.60 14.04
C LYS A 22 -0.07 -7.21 12.77
N PHE A 23 0.06 -6.52 11.62
CA PHE A 23 -0.41 -7.04 10.34
C PHE A 23 0.69 -7.71 9.51
N ARG A 24 1.93 -7.69 9.99
CA ARG A 24 3.09 -8.20 9.25
C ARG A 24 3.45 -9.59 9.72
N ASN A 25 2.77 -10.58 9.16
CA ASN A 25 3.07 -11.99 9.45
C ASN A 25 3.59 -12.63 8.17
N LYS A 26 4.92 -12.69 8.04
CA LYS A 26 5.56 -13.27 6.86
C LYS A 26 5.13 -14.72 6.71
N SER A 27 4.52 -15.06 5.59
CA SER A 27 4.05 -16.42 5.36
C SER A 27 3.87 -16.70 3.87
N HIS A 28 3.66 -17.98 3.55
CA HIS A 28 3.34 -18.40 2.19
C HIS A 28 1.86 -18.30 1.95
N THR A 29 1.46 -17.89 0.74
CA THR A 29 0.06 -17.86 0.31
C THR A 29 -0.05 -18.51 -1.07
N LYS A 30 -1.27 -18.88 -1.46
CA LYS A 30 -1.51 -19.40 -2.81
C LYS A 30 -1.15 -18.38 -3.89
N TRP A 31 -1.29 -17.10 -3.59
CA TRP A 31 -0.91 -16.04 -4.50
C TRP A 31 0.60 -15.84 -4.54
N SER A 32 1.25 -15.80 -3.38
CA SER A 32 2.66 -15.42 -3.28
C SER A 32 3.60 -16.50 -3.80
N ASP A 33 3.30 -17.78 -3.57
CA ASP A 33 4.21 -18.85 -3.92
C ASP A 33 4.57 -18.86 -5.42
N PRO A 34 3.61 -18.86 -6.37
CA PRO A 34 3.99 -18.79 -7.79
C PRO A 34 4.50 -17.42 -8.22
N ASN A 35 4.10 -16.35 -7.55
CA ASN A 35 4.47 -14.98 -7.95
C ASN A 35 5.77 -14.49 -7.34
N ARG A 36 6.26 -15.14 -6.28
CA ARG A 36 7.45 -14.72 -5.53
C ARG A 36 8.46 -15.84 -5.39
N GLN A 37 8.48 -16.79 -6.32
CA GLN A 37 9.45 -17.90 -6.34
C GLN A 37 9.45 -18.70 -5.02
N ASN A 38 8.27 -18.93 -4.44
CA ASN A 38 8.11 -19.65 -3.17
C ASN A 38 8.76 -18.97 -1.97
N LEU A 39 9.01 -17.64 -2.05
CA LEU A 39 9.48 -16.87 -0.91
C LEU A 39 8.30 -16.41 -0.07
N PRO A 40 8.42 -16.43 1.26
CA PRO A 40 7.37 -15.89 2.11
C PRO A 40 7.25 -14.37 1.95
N ILE A 41 6.07 -13.84 2.19
CA ILE A 41 5.76 -12.42 1.99
C ILE A 41 4.94 -11.89 3.17
N GLU A 42 5.11 -10.62 3.51
CA GLU A 42 4.34 -9.94 4.55
C GLU A 42 3.08 -9.28 4.01
N CYS A 43 3.11 -8.81 2.78
CA CYS A 43 1.99 -8.17 2.11
C CYS A 43 2.32 -7.95 0.63
N PHE A 44 1.29 -7.65 -0.15
CA PHE A 44 1.46 -7.10 -1.49
C PHE A 44 0.35 -6.07 -1.70
N LEU A 45 0.70 -4.81 -1.46
CA LEU A 45 -0.27 -3.70 -1.47
C LEU A 45 -0.42 -3.13 -2.86
N GLU A 46 -1.67 -2.91 -3.27
CA GLU A 46 -1.99 -2.31 -4.56
C GLU A 46 -3.35 -1.64 -4.55
N GLY A 47 -3.68 -0.94 -5.62
CA GLY A 47 -4.99 -0.37 -5.83
C GLY A 47 -5.40 0.69 -4.82
N PRO A 48 -4.54 1.68 -4.50
CA PRO A 48 -4.91 2.70 -3.53
C PRO A 48 -6.01 3.61 -4.05
N ALA A 49 -6.97 3.95 -3.18
CA ALA A 49 -8.04 4.88 -3.50
C ALA A 49 -8.47 5.63 -2.25
N PHE A 50 -8.69 6.94 -2.38
CA PHE A 50 -9.17 7.77 -1.29
C PHE A 50 -10.70 7.89 -1.33
N ASP A 51 -11.33 7.93 -0.15
CA ASP A 51 -12.71 8.37 -0.04
C ASP A 51 -12.77 9.89 0.18
N ARG A 52 -14.01 10.42 0.33
CA ARG A 52 -14.19 11.86 0.51
C ARG A 52 -13.78 12.35 1.88
N GLN A 53 -13.67 11.46 2.85
CA GLN A 53 -13.23 11.80 4.20
C GLN A 53 -11.70 11.77 4.35
N GLY A 54 -10.99 11.43 3.28
CA GLY A 54 -9.53 11.37 3.29
C GLY A 54 -8.96 10.03 3.76
N ASN A 55 -9.79 9.01 3.92
CA ASN A 55 -9.31 7.67 4.22
C ASN A 55 -8.73 7.04 2.95
N LEU A 56 -7.60 6.38 3.08
CA LEU A 56 -6.99 5.62 2.00
C LEU A 56 -7.36 4.15 2.14
N PHE A 57 -7.93 3.58 1.09
CA PHE A 57 -8.18 2.15 1.01
C PHE A 57 -7.12 1.52 0.12
N ILE A 58 -6.55 0.41 0.55
CA ILE A 58 -5.52 -0.29 -0.20
C ILE A 58 -5.71 -1.80 -0.08
N VAL A 59 -5.55 -2.49 -1.20
CA VAL A 59 -5.75 -3.94 -1.27
C VAL A 59 -4.44 -4.64 -0.99
N ASP A 60 -4.49 -5.66 -0.14
CA ASP A 60 -3.39 -6.60 0.05
C ASP A 60 -3.75 -7.90 -0.67
N THR A 61 -3.27 -8.05 -1.87
CA THR A 61 -3.60 -9.19 -2.73
C THR A 61 -3.09 -10.49 -2.16
N ALA A 62 -1.91 -10.49 -1.55
CA ALA A 62 -1.30 -11.71 -1.03
C ALA A 62 -2.11 -12.35 0.09
N PHE A 63 -2.74 -11.54 0.93
CA PHE A 63 -3.52 -12.03 2.08
C PHE A 63 -5.02 -11.80 1.95
N GLN A 64 -5.48 -11.34 0.78
CA GLN A 64 -6.90 -11.16 0.46
C GLN A 64 -7.62 -10.28 1.47
N ARG A 65 -7.04 -9.13 1.76
CA ARG A 65 -7.61 -8.17 2.72
C ARG A 65 -7.56 -6.76 2.15
N ILE A 66 -8.45 -5.90 2.66
CA ILE A 66 -8.47 -4.48 2.33
C ILE A 66 -8.24 -3.70 3.60
N PHE A 67 -7.26 -2.81 3.58
CA PHE A 67 -6.99 -1.90 4.67
C PHE A 67 -7.66 -0.55 4.43
N ARG A 68 -8.09 0.10 5.49
CA ARG A 68 -8.40 1.51 5.53
C ARG A 68 -7.35 2.20 6.37
N ILE A 69 -6.80 3.29 5.84
CA ILE A 69 -5.81 4.10 6.53
C ILE A 69 -6.41 5.48 6.71
N THR A 70 -6.56 5.92 7.96
CA THR A 70 -7.16 7.21 8.27
C THR A 70 -6.24 8.37 7.88
N PRO A 71 -6.75 9.61 7.80
CA PRO A 71 -5.88 10.77 7.57
C PRO A 71 -4.75 10.92 8.59
N GLN A 72 -4.91 10.34 9.78
CA GLN A 72 -3.88 10.34 10.82
C GLN A 72 -2.86 9.21 10.65
N GLY A 73 -3.02 8.37 9.62
CA GLY A 73 -2.09 7.27 9.35
C GLY A 73 -2.37 5.99 10.12
N GLU A 74 -3.56 5.83 10.67
CA GLU A 74 -3.95 4.63 11.41
C GLU A 74 -4.56 3.59 10.49
N TRP A 75 -4.19 2.33 10.66
CA TRP A 75 -4.58 1.22 9.81
C TRP A 75 -5.60 0.31 10.48
N ASP A 76 -6.63 -0.09 9.73
CA ASP A 76 -7.50 -1.19 10.13
C ASP A 76 -7.89 -2.04 8.92
N VAL A 77 -8.27 -3.28 9.18
CA VAL A 77 -8.75 -4.20 8.14
C VAL A 77 -10.26 -4.04 8.05
N VAL A 78 -10.75 -3.68 6.85
CA VAL A 78 -12.19 -3.47 6.64
C VAL A 78 -12.85 -4.64 5.91
N VAL A 79 -12.05 -5.43 5.17
CA VAL A 79 -12.51 -6.63 4.48
C VAL A 79 -11.42 -7.69 4.55
N GLN A 80 -11.82 -8.92 4.80
CA GLN A 80 -10.89 -10.05 4.79
C GLN A 80 -11.58 -11.33 4.35
#